data_420fbdfe0633934d7310b973551adb71
#
_entry.id   420fbdfe0633934d7310b973551adb71
#
_cell.length_a   1.000
_cell.length_b   1.000
_cell.length_c   1.000
_cell.angle_alpha   90.00
_cell.angle_beta   90.00
_cell.angle_gamma   90.00
#
_symmetry.space_group_name_H-M   'P 1'
#
loop_
_entity.id
_entity.type
_entity.pdbx_description
1 polymer ?
#
loop_
_entity_poly.entity_id
_entity_poly.type
_entity_poly.pdbx_seq_one_letter_code
_entity_poly.pdbx_strand_id
1 'polypeptide(L)'
;MRRWFLFGGTALMVGFASGCQYLQFLGFLKRPVQTGAQGRRLTEHGPAFQRSRAATGVSPDSEWRSYNHDFTTAQRHSPLTEITPANVAALRPVCTAELGERVPMQAGPIVVAGTIYLTSAVSTWALDASTCEVIWKHRYEYAPRPSYDLRVNRGVAWADTPEGGCLVRGANDGRVYALDAATGEEVWNVLAGDVAKGETFPAAPVSWGGLAYIGNAGGDNYAVTGRIMAFDVRTGATVWRAELVPRAGERAFTWPPERDEVPRAGATTWTTYTLDTLARELFVPTGNSAPLFLPSVREGSNDHAYSVVVLDARLGTIRQAHRITPGDFHDWDMAAAPLLVRSKGGQSLVIAAGKDGWLHALDRASGRRMYRTAITTIENAEAPLTAEGTRFCPGVQGGVEWNGPSYDPARSLLFVGAVDWCTTVRVQPPAELEGKKGIPWTGSAELTEPFGKMDPKERARGWLTAVDAESGEVRWRMQAATPLVAGVTSTASGLVFTADLLGNVMAVDASTGRELFRHNTGQPVGGGVITYVAGGRQLVAVASGLHAPLTWQRESAPAKVVVFGLR
;
A
#
# COMPACT_ATOMS: atom_id res chain seq x y z
N MET A 1 -60.66 -36.87 -21.01
CA MET A 1 -60.25 -37.34 -22.38
C MET A 1 -59.08 -36.47 -22.85
N ARG A 2 -57.89 -37.07 -22.89
CA ARG A 2 -56.85 -37.06 -23.94
C ARG A 2 -56.77 -35.79 -24.80
N ARG A 3 -55.63 -35.06 -24.92
CA ARG A 3 -54.41 -35.49 -25.64
C ARG A 3 -53.28 -34.47 -25.47
N TRP A 4 -52.08 -34.98 -25.39
CA TRP A 4 -50.75 -34.37 -25.52
C TRP A 4 -50.54 -33.71 -26.89
N PHE A 5 -49.76 -32.62 -26.93
CA PHE A 5 -48.84 -32.35 -28.03
C PHE A 5 -47.55 -31.71 -27.52
N LEU A 6 -46.46 -32.42 -27.79
CA LEU A 6 -45.07 -31.96 -27.73
C LEU A 6 -44.78 -31.07 -28.94
N PHE A 7 -44.13 -29.94 -28.73
CA PHE A 7 -43.28 -29.35 -29.75
C PHE A 7 -41.96 -28.92 -29.15
N GLY A 8 -40.87 -29.49 -29.68
CA GLY A 8 -39.50 -29.13 -29.41
C GLY A 8 -39.13 -27.81 -30.08
N GLY A 9 -38.40 -27.02 -29.40
CA GLY A 9 -37.79 -25.78 -29.87
C GLY A 9 -36.34 -25.73 -29.44
N THR A 10 -35.46 -25.82 -30.41
CA THR A 10 -34.01 -25.70 -30.36
C THR A 10 -33.57 -24.44 -29.62
N ALA A 11 -32.87 -24.59 -28.52
CA ALA A 11 -32.21 -23.48 -27.82
C ALA A 11 -30.90 -23.15 -28.53
N LEU A 12 -30.82 -21.96 -29.08
CA LEU A 12 -29.56 -21.33 -29.50
C LEU A 12 -28.74 -21.04 -28.24
N MET A 13 -27.58 -21.67 -28.12
CA MET A 13 -26.53 -21.25 -27.18
C MET A 13 -25.87 -20.00 -27.75
N VAL A 14 -26.23 -18.83 -27.19
CA VAL A 14 -25.46 -17.60 -27.32
C VAL A 14 -24.51 -17.53 -26.10
N GLY A 15 -23.22 -17.45 -26.37
CA GLY A 15 -22.17 -17.55 -25.38
C GLY A 15 -22.25 -16.47 -24.29
N PHE A 16 -22.35 -16.90 -23.06
CA PHE A 16 -22.13 -16.09 -21.87
C PHE A 16 -20.66 -16.17 -21.46
N ALA A 17 -19.85 -15.26 -21.98
CA ALA A 17 -18.45 -15.10 -21.56
C ALA A 17 -18.23 -13.92 -20.57
N SER A 18 -19.30 -13.26 -20.10
CA SER A 18 -19.22 -12.09 -19.21
C SER A 18 -19.79 -12.28 -17.79
N GLY A 19 -20.30 -13.47 -17.47
CA GLY A 19 -21.00 -13.73 -16.20
C GLY A 19 -20.12 -14.01 -14.97
N CYS A 20 -18.85 -14.37 -15.15
CA CYS A 20 -18.00 -14.81 -14.02
C CYS A 20 -17.46 -13.69 -13.14
N GLN A 21 -17.31 -12.48 -13.65
CA GLN A 21 -16.81 -11.34 -12.86
C GLN A 21 -17.89 -10.78 -11.92
N TYR A 22 -19.14 -10.75 -12.35
CA TYR A 22 -20.27 -10.26 -11.55
C TYR A 22 -20.57 -11.13 -10.32
N LEU A 23 -20.40 -12.44 -10.43
CA LEU A 23 -20.67 -13.36 -9.32
C LEU A 23 -19.65 -13.28 -8.19
N GLN A 24 -18.41 -12.90 -8.49
CA GLN A 24 -17.39 -12.72 -7.44
C GLN A 24 -17.66 -11.50 -6.57
N PHE A 25 -18.08 -10.37 -7.16
CA PHE A 25 -18.39 -9.16 -6.39
C PHE A 25 -19.62 -9.34 -5.50
N LEU A 26 -20.70 -9.93 -6.04
CA LEU A 26 -21.89 -10.28 -5.25
C LEU A 26 -21.59 -11.31 -4.15
N GLY A 27 -20.60 -12.18 -4.36
CA GLY A 27 -20.09 -13.10 -3.34
C GLY A 27 -19.41 -12.40 -2.15
N PHE A 28 -18.74 -11.27 -2.39
CA PHE A 28 -18.16 -10.44 -1.33
C PHE A 28 -19.22 -9.74 -0.47
N LEU A 29 -20.28 -9.23 -1.07
CA LEU A 29 -21.36 -8.51 -0.37
C LEU A 29 -22.29 -9.41 0.46
N LYS A 30 -22.32 -10.72 0.22
CA LYS A 30 -23.26 -11.67 0.85
C LYS A 30 -22.67 -12.54 1.94
N ARG A 31 -21.36 -12.43 2.28
CA ARG A 31 -20.77 -13.26 3.34
C ARG A 31 -21.14 -12.68 4.71
N PRO A 32 -21.88 -13.40 5.57
CA PRO A 32 -22.10 -12.95 6.93
C PRO A 32 -20.76 -12.90 7.69
N VAL A 33 -20.59 -11.90 8.53
CA VAL A 33 -19.48 -11.84 9.50
C VAL A 33 -19.65 -13.01 10.46
N GLN A 34 -18.73 -13.97 10.43
CA GLN A 34 -18.71 -15.06 11.40
C GLN A 34 -18.17 -14.53 12.73
N THR A 35 -19.01 -14.44 13.74
CA THR A 35 -18.62 -14.06 15.10
C THR A 35 -18.28 -15.31 15.90
N GLY A 36 -17.13 -15.32 16.58
CA GLY A 36 -16.82 -16.27 17.65
C GLY A 36 -15.81 -17.38 17.38
N ALA A 37 -15.24 -17.51 16.17
CA ALA A 37 -14.14 -18.45 15.95
C ALA A 37 -12.78 -17.74 16.05
N GLN A 38 -11.81 -18.34 16.74
CA GLN A 38 -10.40 -17.92 16.62
C GLN A 38 -9.83 -18.44 15.29
N GLY A 39 -9.05 -17.60 14.60
CA GLY A 39 -8.37 -18.00 13.37
C GLY A 39 -7.38 -19.15 13.63
N ARG A 40 -7.20 -20.01 12.63
CA ARG A 40 -6.21 -21.10 12.69
C ARG A 40 -4.81 -20.54 12.43
N ARG A 41 -3.86 -20.93 13.26
CA ARG A 41 -2.46 -20.52 13.20
C ARG A 41 -1.59 -21.76 13.03
N LEU A 42 -0.58 -21.66 12.18
CA LEU A 42 0.38 -22.73 11.93
C LEU A 42 1.72 -22.13 11.51
N THR A 43 2.78 -22.53 12.21
CA THR A 43 4.15 -22.25 11.79
C THR A 43 4.79 -23.53 11.24
N GLU A 44 5.38 -23.44 10.06
CA GLU A 44 6.09 -24.53 9.40
C GLU A 44 7.55 -24.11 9.20
N HIS A 45 8.49 -25.00 9.54
CA HIS A 45 9.91 -24.76 9.35
C HIS A 45 10.39 -25.40 8.05
N GLY A 46 11.10 -24.60 7.24
CA GLY A 46 11.65 -25.04 5.96
C GLY A 46 13.06 -25.60 6.07
N PRO A 47 13.63 -26.05 4.93
CA PRO A 47 14.97 -26.68 4.89
C PRO A 47 16.11 -25.79 5.41
N ALA A 48 15.96 -24.48 5.31
CA ALA A 48 16.98 -23.52 5.75
C ALA A 48 16.92 -23.18 7.25
N PHE A 49 15.91 -23.65 8.00
CA PHE A 49 15.68 -23.27 9.41
C PHE A 49 16.88 -23.49 10.33
N GLN A 50 17.61 -24.59 10.16
CA GLN A 50 18.77 -24.89 10.99
C GLN A 50 20.01 -24.05 10.63
N ARG A 51 20.05 -23.44 9.43
CA ARG A 51 21.20 -22.66 8.93
C ARG A 51 21.11 -21.16 9.26
N SER A 52 19.93 -20.65 9.61
CA SER A 52 19.67 -19.21 9.75
C SER A 52 20.31 -18.54 10.99
N ARG A 53 20.95 -19.32 11.87
CA ARG A 53 21.51 -18.81 13.15
C ARG A 53 22.87 -18.11 13.04
N ALA A 54 23.46 -17.92 11.86
CA ALA A 54 24.88 -17.58 11.71
C ALA A 54 25.19 -16.20 11.10
N ALA A 55 24.24 -15.38 10.74
CA ALA A 55 24.52 -14.07 10.12
C ALA A 55 24.68 -12.95 11.15
N THR A 56 25.86 -12.87 11.77
CA THR A 56 26.28 -11.72 12.59
C THR A 56 27.28 -10.87 11.82
N GLY A 57 27.07 -9.55 11.74
CA GLY A 57 28.06 -8.58 11.26
C GLY A 57 27.79 -7.93 9.90
N VAL A 58 26.56 -7.94 9.40
CA VAL A 58 26.18 -7.20 8.19
C VAL A 58 25.94 -5.73 8.55
N SER A 59 26.50 -4.80 7.77
CA SER A 59 26.25 -3.36 7.97
C SER A 59 24.79 -3.03 7.73
N PRO A 60 24.13 -2.21 8.55
CA PRO A 60 22.76 -1.73 8.31
C PRO A 60 22.57 -1.12 6.92
N ASP A 61 23.59 -0.45 6.36
CA ASP A 61 23.56 0.15 5.02
C ASP A 61 23.51 -0.90 3.89
N SER A 62 23.84 -2.15 4.18
CA SER A 62 23.77 -3.27 3.22
C SER A 62 22.48 -4.09 3.33
N GLU A 63 21.59 -3.74 4.25
CA GLU A 63 20.31 -4.37 4.49
C GLU A 63 19.16 -3.54 3.90
N TRP A 64 17.94 -4.06 4.01
CA TRP A 64 16.70 -3.33 3.70
C TRP A 64 15.73 -3.49 4.87
N ARG A 65 16.02 -2.81 5.97
CA ARG A 65 15.44 -3.10 7.30
C ARG A 65 13.99 -2.65 7.50
N SER A 66 13.46 -1.80 6.62
CA SER A 66 12.07 -1.34 6.69
C SER A 66 11.43 -1.31 5.30
N TYR A 67 10.12 -1.09 5.24
CA TYR A 67 9.36 -1.05 3.99
C TYR A 67 9.99 -0.12 2.93
N ASN A 68 10.50 1.04 3.33
CA ASN A 68 11.10 2.04 2.45
C ASN A 68 12.63 2.12 2.56
N HIS A 69 13.32 1.02 2.87
CA HIS A 69 14.74 0.91 3.19
C HIS A 69 15.05 1.45 4.60
N ASP A 70 14.81 2.72 4.82
CA ASP A 70 14.87 3.36 6.10
C ASP A 70 13.51 4.01 6.40
N PHE A 71 13.07 3.95 7.66
CA PHE A 71 11.81 4.56 8.08
C PHE A 71 11.97 6.03 8.51
N THR A 72 13.21 6.52 8.65
CA THR A 72 13.46 7.88 9.16
C THR A 72 13.23 8.95 8.10
N THR A 73 13.50 8.62 6.85
CA THR A 73 13.30 9.52 5.70
C THR A 73 12.39 8.93 4.62
N ALA A 74 12.19 7.63 4.63
CA ALA A 74 11.39 6.84 3.68
C ALA A 74 11.82 7.02 2.22
N GLN A 75 13.11 7.28 1.95
CA GLN A 75 13.60 7.68 0.62
C GLN A 75 13.74 6.54 -0.37
N ARG A 76 13.62 5.27 0.03
CA ARG A 76 13.81 4.09 -0.84
C ARG A 76 15.09 4.17 -1.68
N HIS A 77 16.15 4.69 -1.06
CA HIS A 77 17.47 4.88 -1.67
C HIS A 77 18.48 3.93 -1.04
N SER A 78 19.20 3.18 -1.86
CA SER A 78 20.25 2.28 -1.41
C SER A 78 21.63 2.89 -1.64
N PRO A 79 22.55 2.87 -0.65
CA PRO A 79 23.92 3.34 -0.82
C PRO A 79 24.80 2.35 -1.61
N LEU A 80 24.27 1.18 -1.98
CA LEU A 80 25.03 0.13 -2.67
C LEU A 80 25.43 0.52 -4.09
N THR A 81 26.64 0.11 -4.49
CA THR A 81 27.27 0.54 -5.76
C THR A 81 27.89 -0.58 -6.58
N GLU A 82 27.77 -1.85 -6.22
CA GLU A 82 28.31 -2.96 -7.00
C GLU A 82 27.57 -3.13 -8.34
N ILE A 83 26.24 -3.01 -8.32
CA ILE A 83 25.43 -2.99 -9.54
C ILE A 83 25.37 -1.57 -10.07
N THR A 84 25.87 -1.34 -11.29
CA THR A 84 26.07 -0.03 -11.89
C THR A 84 25.39 0.05 -13.27
N PRO A 85 25.21 1.23 -13.85
CA PRO A 85 24.75 1.37 -15.24
C PRO A 85 25.59 0.59 -16.27
N ALA A 86 26.87 0.34 -15.99
CA ALA A 86 27.76 -0.38 -16.90
C ALA A 86 27.58 -1.91 -16.86
N ASN A 87 27.14 -2.46 -15.74
CA ASN A 87 27.06 -3.92 -15.56
C ASN A 87 25.62 -4.44 -15.33
N VAL A 88 24.64 -3.59 -15.11
CA VAL A 88 23.25 -3.99 -14.80
C VAL A 88 22.62 -4.90 -15.88
N ALA A 89 23.03 -4.78 -17.13
CA ALA A 89 22.59 -5.65 -18.23
C ALA A 89 23.00 -7.12 -18.02
N ALA A 90 23.97 -7.39 -17.16
CA ALA A 90 24.43 -8.75 -16.82
C ALA A 90 23.62 -9.38 -15.68
N LEU A 91 22.66 -8.68 -15.05
CA LEU A 91 21.81 -9.26 -14.02
C LEU A 91 21.04 -10.47 -14.53
N ARG A 92 20.98 -11.50 -13.71
CA ARG A 92 20.20 -12.73 -13.97
C ARG A 92 19.52 -13.18 -12.68
N PRO A 93 18.37 -13.88 -12.74
CA PRO A 93 17.83 -14.57 -11.58
C PRO A 93 18.88 -15.54 -11.01
N VAL A 94 19.15 -15.42 -9.73
CA VAL A 94 20.07 -16.30 -9.00
C VAL A 94 19.33 -17.32 -8.16
N CYS A 95 18.15 -16.97 -7.67
CA CYS A 95 17.20 -17.88 -7.04
C CYS A 95 15.76 -17.35 -7.14
N THR A 96 14.79 -18.25 -6.92
CA THR A 96 13.37 -17.94 -6.88
C THR A 96 12.72 -18.74 -5.76
N ALA A 97 11.97 -18.06 -4.89
CA ALA A 97 11.10 -18.71 -3.93
C ALA A 97 9.66 -18.72 -4.45
N GLU A 98 9.13 -19.90 -4.75
CA GLU A 98 7.71 -20.09 -5.03
C GLU A 98 6.96 -20.15 -3.69
N LEU A 99 6.06 -19.19 -3.42
CA LEU A 99 5.41 -19.06 -2.12
C LEU A 99 4.18 -19.97 -1.97
N GLY A 100 3.74 -20.60 -3.06
CA GLY A 100 2.65 -21.59 -3.06
C GLY A 100 1.25 -21.02 -2.83
N GLU A 101 1.09 -19.70 -2.79
CA GLU A 101 -0.19 -19.03 -2.53
C GLU A 101 -0.63 -18.17 -3.71
N ARG A 102 -1.93 -18.23 -4.03
CA ARG A 102 -2.57 -17.37 -5.04
C ARG A 102 -3.28 -16.23 -4.31
N VAL A 103 -2.52 -15.20 -3.98
CA VAL A 103 -2.96 -14.04 -3.18
C VAL A 103 -2.42 -12.74 -3.78
N PRO A 104 -3.08 -11.60 -3.54
CA PRO A 104 -2.51 -10.30 -3.88
C PRO A 104 -1.14 -10.13 -3.20
N MET A 105 -0.12 -9.84 -3.99
CA MET A 105 1.24 -9.60 -3.50
C MET A 105 1.57 -8.12 -3.61
N GLN A 106 1.30 -7.38 -2.54
CA GLN A 106 1.59 -5.94 -2.42
C GLN A 106 2.70 -5.67 -1.39
N ALA A 107 3.27 -6.73 -0.81
CA ALA A 107 4.24 -6.57 0.26
C ALA A 107 5.56 -5.95 -0.22
N GLY A 108 6.08 -5.01 0.56
CA GLY A 108 7.47 -4.60 0.52
C GLY A 108 8.29 -5.58 1.37
N PRO A 109 9.15 -6.42 0.76
CA PRO A 109 10.05 -7.27 1.53
C PRO A 109 11.00 -6.42 2.35
N ILE A 110 11.40 -6.93 3.52
CA ILE A 110 12.54 -6.39 4.28
C ILE A 110 13.64 -7.44 4.36
N VAL A 111 14.88 -6.99 4.52
CA VAL A 111 16.05 -7.87 4.68
C VAL A 111 16.78 -7.46 5.94
N VAL A 112 16.89 -8.40 6.88
CA VAL A 112 17.59 -8.22 8.14
C VAL A 112 18.40 -9.47 8.43
N ALA A 113 19.67 -9.30 8.76
CA ALA A 113 20.61 -10.38 9.12
C ALA A 113 20.60 -11.55 8.11
N GLY A 114 20.59 -11.24 6.80
CA GLY A 114 20.60 -12.24 5.72
C GLY A 114 19.28 -12.98 5.51
N THR A 115 18.17 -12.51 6.10
CA THR A 115 16.84 -13.09 5.95
C THR A 115 15.89 -12.11 5.28
N ILE A 116 15.19 -12.54 4.22
CA ILE A 116 14.08 -11.81 3.62
C ILE A 116 12.81 -12.14 4.40
N TYR A 117 12.11 -11.13 4.89
CA TYR A 117 10.77 -11.25 5.47
C TYR A 117 9.75 -10.59 4.55
N LEU A 118 8.65 -11.28 4.27
CA LEU A 118 7.55 -10.74 3.46
C LEU A 118 6.22 -11.33 3.88
N THR A 119 5.14 -10.70 3.44
CA THR A 119 3.77 -11.06 3.86
C THR A 119 2.82 -11.22 2.68
N SER A 120 1.77 -11.98 2.90
CA SER A 120 0.48 -11.86 2.24
C SER A 120 -0.59 -11.50 3.28
N ALA A 121 -1.85 -11.43 2.87
CA ALA A 121 -2.95 -11.22 3.82
C ALA A 121 -2.94 -12.23 4.97
N VAL A 122 -2.59 -13.48 4.69
CA VAL A 122 -2.69 -14.60 5.64
C VAL A 122 -1.37 -15.24 6.03
N SER A 123 -0.28 -14.95 5.34
CA SER A 123 1.02 -15.60 5.63
C SER A 123 2.15 -14.59 5.82
N THR A 124 3.15 -15.02 6.57
CA THR A 124 4.46 -14.37 6.69
C THR A 124 5.51 -15.43 6.39
N TRP A 125 6.51 -15.08 5.60
CA TRP A 125 7.64 -15.93 5.27
C TRP A 125 8.94 -15.32 5.74
N ALA A 126 9.87 -16.17 6.16
CA ALA A 126 11.28 -15.89 6.25
C ALA A 126 12.00 -16.75 5.22
N LEU A 127 12.81 -16.12 4.37
CA LEU A 127 13.60 -16.78 3.33
C LEU A 127 15.07 -16.45 3.54
N ASP A 128 15.95 -17.39 3.26
CA ASP A 128 17.37 -17.11 3.14
C ASP A 128 17.60 -16.12 1.98
N ALA A 129 18.23 -14.98 2.26
CA ALA A 129 18.35 -13.88 1.31
C ALA A 129 19.33 -14.18 0.15
N SER A 130 20.13 -15.21 0.23
CA SER A 130 21.09 -15.62 -0.80
C SER A 130 20.65 -16.81 -1.65
N THR A 131 19.83 -17.70 -1.07
CA THR A 131 19.40 -18.96 -1.71
C THR A 131 17.91 -19.02 -2.01
N CYS A 132 17.10 -18.11 -1.47
CA CYS A 132 15.62 -18.10 -1.52
C CYS A 132 14.96 -19.30 -0.82
N GLU A 133 15.71 -20.14 -0.11
CA GLU A 133 15.13 -21.26 0.63
C GLU A 133 14.26 -20.78 1.78
N VAL A 134 13.13 -21.45 1.97
CA VAL A 134 12.23 -21.11 3.10
C VAL A 134 12.89 -21.50 4.40
N ILE A 135 13.05 -20.53 5.31
CA ILE A 135 13.47 -20.74 6.70
C ILE A 135 12.25 -21.17 7.50
N TRP A 136 11.21 -20.34 7.49
CA TRP A 136 9.93 -20.67 8.09
C TRP A 136 8.78 -19.93 7.36
N LYS A 137 7.56 -20.45 7.54
CA LYS A 137 6.31 -19.87 7.10
C LYS A 137 5.33 -19.88 8.25
N HIS A 138 4.83 -18.74 8.64
CA HIS A 138 3.70 -18.60 9.56
C HIS A 138 2.43 -18.34 8.76
N ARG A 139 1.37 -19.12 9.00
CA ARG A 139 0.06 -18.95 8.38
C ARG A 139 -0.98 -18.64 9.45
N TYR A 140 -1.69 -17.53 9.25
CA TYR A 140 -2.79 -17.11 10.09
C TYR A 140 -4.06 -16.97 9.25
N GLU A 141 -4.93 -17.97 9.35
CA GLU A 141 -6.26 -17.91 8.75
C GLU A 141 -7.20 -17.21 9.73
N TYR A 142 -7.39 -15.94 9.50
CA TYR A 142 -8.20 -15.11 10.38
C TYR A 142 -9.71 -15.42 10.30
N ALA A 143 -10.38 -15.31 11.44
CA ALA A 143 -11.81 -15.37 11.62
C ALA A 143 -12.21 -14.45 12.80
N PRO A 144 -13.31 -13.70 12.70
CA PRO A 144 -14.15 -13.57 11.52
C PRO A 144 -13.48 -12.83 10.36
N ARG A 145 -14.02 -12.96 9.16
CA ARG A 145 -13.59 -12.18 8.00
C ARG A 145 -14.44 -10.93 7.88
N PRO A 146 -13.88 -9.79 7.46
CA PRO A 146 -14.66 -8.60 7.13
C PRO A 146 -15.63 -8.88 5.97
N SER A 147 -16.74 -8.16 5.94
CA SER A 147 -17.72 -8.27 4.85
C SER A 147 -17.13 -7.82 3.51
N TYR A 148 -16.24 -6.82 3.56
CA TYR A 148 -15.45 -6.34 2.44
C TYR A 148 -13.97 -6.52 2.76
N ASP A 149 -13.26 -7.37 2.01
CA ASP A 149 -11.86 -7.74 2.26
C ASP A 149 -11.07 -7.81 0.95
N LEU A 150 -10.17 -6.88 0.77
CA LEU A 150 -9.24 -6.86 -0.37
C LEU A 150 -8.15 -7.94 -0.27
N ARG A 151 -8.02 -8.60 0.89
CA ARG A 151 -7.04 -9.65 1.16
C ARG A 151 -5.60 -9.24 0.89
N VAL A 152 -5.24 -8.04 1.26
CA VAL A 152 -3.89 -7.48 1.10
C VAL A 152 -3.21 -7.31 2.46
N ASN A 153 -1.89 -7.42 2.47
CA ASN A 153 -1.02 -6.95 3.53
C ASN A 153 0.27 -6.45 2.89
N ARG A 154 0.81 -5.33 3.39
CA ARG A 154 1.91 -4.64 2.74
C ARG A 154 3.27 -4.87 3.37
N GLY A 155 3.33 -5.53 4.52
CA GLY A 155 4.62 -5.89 5.11
C GLY A 155 4.62 -5.97 6.63
N VAL A 156 5.81 -6.15 7.17
CA VAL A 156 6.12 -6.19 8.59
C VAL A 156 7.02 -5.04 8.99
N ALA A 157 6.99 -4.69 10.29
CA ALA A 157 8.08 -3.93 10.93
C ALA A 157 9.01 -4.89 11.67
N TRP A 158 10.31 -4.72 11.49
CA TRP A 158 11.33 -5.31 12.35
C TRP A 158 11.43 -4.48 13.64
N ALA A 159 11.44 -5.13 14.78
CA ALA A 159 11.71 -4.53 16.07
C ALA A 159 12.82 -5.30 16.80
N ASP A 160 13.85 -4.59 17.24
CA ASP A 160 14.89 -5.18 18.09
C ASP A 160 14.33 -5.42 19.49
N THR A 161 14.55 -6.62 20.03
CA THR A 161 14.21 -7.00 21.40
C THR A 161 15.45 -7.64 22.07
N PRO A 162 15.52 -7.70 23.42
CA PRO A 162 16.63 -8.36 24.10
C PRO A 162 16.80 -9.83 23.71
N GLU A 163 15.72 -10.48 23.30
CA GLU A 163 15.68 -11.89 22.92
C GLU A 163 16.07 -12.12 21.45
N GLY A 164 16.20 -11.03 20.64
CA GLY A 164 16.49 -11.08 19.21
C GLY A 164 15.65 -10.09 18.43
N GLY A 165 15.08 -10.51 17.30
CA GLY A 165 14.19 -9.70 16.48
C GLY A 165 12.73 -10.15 16.61
N CYS A 166 11.83 -9.19 16.48
CA CYS A 166 10.39 -9.41 16.45
C CYS A 166 9.80 -8.77 15.19
N LEU A 167 8.86 -9.44 14.54
CA LEU A 167 8.16 -8.95 13.36
C LEU A 167 6.73 -8.56 13.74
N VAL A 168 6.41 -7.28 13.69
CA VAL A 168 5.06 -6.78 13.97
C VAL A 168 4.30 -6.58 12.66
N ARG A 169 3.06 -7.05 12.59
CA ARG A 169 2.17 -6.86 11.44
C ARG A 169 0.71 -6.75 11.83
N GLY A 170 -0.10 -6.20 10.93
CA GLY A 170 -1.55 -6.23 11.04
C GLY A 170 -2.19 -7.38 10.27
N ALA A 171 -3.49 -7.59 10.52
CA ALA A 171 -4.34 -8.56 9.83
C ALA A 171 -5.70 -7.95 9.45
N ASN A 172 -6.42 -8.63 8.55
CA ASN A 172 -7.68 -8.11 8.03
C ASN A 172 -8.91 -8.48 8.90
N ASP A 173 -8.69 -9.12 10.05
CA ASP A 173 -9.71 -9.38 11.06
C ASP A 173 -9.68 -8.42 12.25
N GLY A 174 -9.04 -7.27 12.07
CA GLY A 174 -8.94 -6.24 13.09
C GLY A 174 -7.84 -6.49 14.13
N ARG A 175 -6.92 -7.43 13.89
CA ARG A 175 -5.83 -7.78 14.82
C ARG A 175 -4.49 -7.20 14.39
N VAL A 176 -3.65 -6.98 15.39
CA VAL A 176 -2.21 -6.73 15.26
C VAL A 176 -1.49 -7.81 16.05
N TYR A 177 -0.44 -8.38 15.49
CA TYR A 177 0.32 -9.43 16.15
C TYR A 177 1.81 -9.38 15.85
N ALA A 178 2.59 -10.06 16.66
CA ALA A 178 4.03 -10.17 16.50
C ALA A 178 4.47 -11.62 16.43
N LEU A 179 5.51 -11.84 15.61
CA LEU A 179 6.17 -13.12 15.46
C LEU A 179 7.63 -12.99 15.91
N ASP A 180 8.16 -14.00 16.56
CA ASP A 180 9.59 -14.16 16.75
C ASP A 180 10.26 -14.28 15.37
N ALA A 181 11.24 -13.45 15.08
CA ALA A 181 11.83 -13.39 13.74
C ALA A 181 12.67 -14.62 13.40
N ALA A 182 13.23 -15.31 14.39
CA ALA A 182 14.05 -16.49 14.17
C ALA A 182 13.19 -17.75 13.94
N THR A 183 12.03 -17.85 14.60
CA THR A 183 11.22 -19.08 14.60
C THR A 183 9.91 -18.95 13.85
N GLY A 184 9.38 -17.73 13.67
CA GLY A 184 8.04 -17.49 13.13
C GLY A 184 6.91 -17.78 14.11
N GLU A 185 7.23 -18.13 15.36
CA GLU A 185 6.23 -18.36 16.41
C GLU A 185 5.57 -17.06 16.85
N GLU A 186 4.29 -17.11 17.19
CA GLU A 186 3.56 -15.94 17.67
C GLU A 186 4.01 -15.54 19.07
N VAL A 187 4.44 -14.28 19.25
CA VAL A 187 4.83 -13.70 20.53
C VAL A 187 3.60 -13.13 21.25
N TRP A 188 2.79 -12.35 20.54
CA TRP A 188 1.54 -11.80 21.03
C TRP A 188 0.57 -11.51 19.88
N ASN A 189 -0.73 -11.38 20.22
CA ASN A 189 -1.79 -11.12 19.26
C ASN A 189 -2.93 -10.36 19.95
N VAL A 190 -3.22 -9.16 19.51
CA VAL A 190 -4.22 -8.27 20.13
C VAL A 190 -5.30 -7.87 19.16
N LEU A 191 -6.54 -7.78 19.63
CA LEU A 191 -7.65 -7.22 18.86
C LEU A 191 -7.58 -5.69 18.96
N ALA A 192 -7.37 -5.04 17.83
CA ALA A 192 -7.15 -3.60 17.70
C ALA A 192 -8.29 -2.87 16.96
N GLY A 193 -9.15 -3.61 16.24
CA GLY A 193 -10.22 -3.06 15.42
C GLY A 193 -11.51 -3.87 15.45
N ASP A 194 -12.61 -3.26 14.98
CA ASP A 194 -13.92 -3.90 14.83
C ASP A 194 -14.09 -4.42 13.39
N VAL A 195 -13.80 -5.70 13.19
CA VAL A 195 -13.94 -6.35 11.87
C VAL A 195 -15.38 -6.30 11.34
N ALA A 196 -16.38 -6.22 12.23
CA ALA A 196 -17.78 -6.12 11.81
C ALA A 196 -18.10 -4.76 11.20
N LYS A 197 -17.31 -3.73 11.51
CA LYS A 197 -17.33 -2.44 10.79
C LYS A 197 -16.48 -2.43 9.52
N GLY A 198 -15.65 -3.45 9.31
CA GLY A 198 -14.69 -3.51 8.22
C GLY A 198 -13.35 -2.85 8.54
N GLU A 199 -13.01 -2.70 9.82
CA GLU A 199 -11.70 -2.21 10.23
C GLU A 199 -10.64 -3.30 10.04
N THR A 200 -9.61 -3.00 9.26
CA THR A 200 -8.51 -3.90 8.93
C THR A 200 -7.16 -3.21 9.14
N PHE A 201 -6.06 -3.97 9.16
CA PHE A 201 -4.72 -3.44 9.35
C PHE A 201 -3.76 -3.93 8.25
N PRO A 202 -3.92 -3.48 6.99
CA PRO A 202 -3.10 -3.92 5.86
C PRO A 202 -1.75 -3.21 5.76
N ALA A 203 -1.54 -2.10 6.48
CA ALA A 203 -0.32 -1.31 6.43
C ALA A 203 0.91 -2.11 6.89
N ALA A 204 2.08 -1.81 6.33
CA ALA A 204 3.35 -2.18 6.94
C ALA A 204 3.60 -1.26 8.14
N PRO A 205 3.71 -1.76 9.38
CA PRO A 205 4.00 -0.93 10.54
C PRO A 205 5.40 -0.29 10.47
N VAL A 206 5.65 0.69 11.32
CA VAL A 206 6.99 1.22 11.61
C VAL A 206 7.30 0.94 13.07
N SER A 207 8.53 0.59 13.40
CA SER A 207 8.97 0.32 14.78
C SER A 207 10.12 1.21 15.19
N TRP A 208 10.04 1.76 16.42
CA TRP A 208 11.11 2.57 17.02
C TRP A 208 10.98 2.64 18.54
N GLY A 209 12.12 2.51 19.21
CA GLY A 209 12.24 2.75 20.66
C GLY A 209 11.34 1.86 21.51
N GLY A 210 11.16 0.60 21.09
CA GLY A 210 10.33 -0.38 21.79
C GLY A 210 8.84 -0.28 21.45
N LEU A 211 8.44 0.58 20.49
CA LEU A 211 7.07 0.76 20.04
C LEU A 211 6.93 0.36 18.57
N ALA A 212 5.76 -0.19 18.22
CA ALA A 212 5.32 -0.40 16.83
C ALA A 212 4.08 0.45 16.55
N TYR A 213 4.07 1.15 15.42
CA TYR A 213 3.03 2.08 15.02
C TYR A 213 2.25 1.53 13.84
N ILE A 214 0.92 1.48 13.98
CA ILE A 214 0.01 1.07 12.90
C ILE A 214 -1.37 1.73 13.10
N GLY A 215 -2.03 2.06 12.00
CA GLY A 215 -3.40 2.55 12.01
C GLY A 215 -4.35 1.61 11.27
N ASN A 216 -5.65 1.86 11.44
CA ASN A 216 -6.68 1.09 10.77
C ASN A 216 -6.96 1.61 9.37
N ALA A 217 -7.29 0.68 8.46
CA ALA A 217 -7.95 0.91 7.18
C ALA A 217 -9.46 0.68 7.27
N GLY A 218 -10.14 0.86 6.16
CA GLY A 218 -11.59 0.66 6.00
C GLY A 218 -12.39 1.95 6.07
N GLY A 219 -11.75 3.13 5.87
CA GLY A 219 -12.40 4.45 5.90
C GLY A 219 -13.52 4.64 4.90
N ASP A 220 -13.55 3.85 3.85
CA ASP A 220 -14.65 3.81 2.87
C ASP A 220 -15.92 3.20 3.44
N ASN A 221 -15.83 2.42 4.52
CA ASN A 221 -16.97 1.75 5.11
C ASN A 221 -17.77 2.68 6.03
N TYR A 222 -19.06 2.43 6.09
CA TYR A 222 -19.99 3.16 6.96
C TYR A 222 -19.54 3.15 8.42
N ALA A 223 -19.43 4.34 9.03
CA ALA A 223 -19.07 4.57 10.43
C ALA A 223 -17.65 4.11 10.86
N VAL A 224 -16.71 3.96 9.93
CA VAL A 224 -15.31 3.69 10.25
C VAL A 224 -14.52 4.99 10.27
N THR A 225 -13.89 5.29 11.41
CA THR A 225 -13.00 6.45 11.57
C THR A 225 -11.55 6.02 11.75
N GLY A 226 -10.63 6.81 11.18
CA GLY A 226 -9.20 6.58 11.26
C GLY A 226 -8.62 6.80 12.64
N ARG A 227 -7.64 5.98 12.99
CA ARG A 227 -6.80 6.13 14.18
C ARG A 227 -5.42 5.55 13.94
N ILE A 228 -4.45 6.04 14.71
CA ILE A 228 -3.11 5.48 14.83
C ILE A 228 -2.93 4.98 16.25
N MET A 229 -2.23 3.85 16.40
CA MET A 229 -1.92 3.24 17.68
C MET A 229 -0.44 2.91 17.76
N ALA A 230 0.12 3.00 18.97
CA ALA A 230 1.42 2.47 19.30
C ALA A 230 1.27 1.29 20.25
N PHE A 231 1.95 0.21 19.92
CA PHE A 231 1.99 -1.01 20.70
C PHE A 231 3.40 -1.22 21.26
N ASP A 232 3.51 -1.66 22.50
CA ASP A 232 4.75 -2.19 23.05
C ASP A 232 5.13 -3.46 22.27
N VAL A 233 6.34 -3.50 21.70
CA VAL A 233 6.76 -4.58 20.77
C VAL A 233 6.92 -5.93 21.46
N ARG A 234 7.10 -5.97 22.79
CA ARG A 234 7.30 -7.19 23.56
C ARG A 234 6.00 -7.81 24.05
N THR A 235 5.01 -6.98 24.36
CA THR A 235 3.78 -7.41 25.04
C THR A 235 2.52 -7.26 24.20
N GLY A 236 2.56 -6.43 23.16
CA GLY A 236 1.38 -6.04 22.38
C GLY A 236 0.44 -5.07 23.12
N ALA A 237 0.83 -4.58 24.30
CA ALA A 237 0.03 -3.61 25.03
C ALA A 237 -0.07 -2.30 24.25
N THR A 238 -1.28 -1.75 24.12
CA THR A 238 -1.49 -0.43 23.54
C THR A 238 -0.92 0.64 24.48
N VAL A 239 0.09 1.37 24.02
CA VAL A 239 0.74 2.45 24.79
C VAL A 239 -0.03 3.76 24.62
N TRP A 240 -0.43 4.07 23.40
CA TRP A 240 -1.31 5.20 23.10
C TRP A 240 -2.16 4.91 21.84
N ARG A 241 -3.25 5.68 21.73
CA ARG A 241 -4.15 5.69 20.59
C ARG A 241 -4.51 7.13 20.25
N ALA A 242 -4.38 7.53 19.00
CA ALA A 242 -4.72 8.84 18.47
C ALA A 242 -5.86 8.71 17.45
N GLU A 243 -7.00 9.34 17.74
CA GLU A 243 -8.11 9.44 16.80
C GLU A 243 -7.79 10.51 15.74
N LEU A 244 -7.92 10.14 14.46
CA LEU A 244 -7.69 11.06 13.34
C LEU A 244 -8.95 11.87 13.02
N VAL A 245 -10.14 11.35 13.32
CA VAL A 245 -11.39 12.08 13.22
C VAL A 245 -11.72 12.70 14.59
N PRO A 246 -11.63 14.02 14.76
CA PRO A 246 -11.86 14.68 16.04
C PRO A 246 -13.33 14.56 16.44
N ARG A 247 -13.61 14.12 17.67
CA ARG A 247 -14.97 13.99 18.23
C ARG A 247 -15.32 15.07 19.23
N ALA A 248 -14.33 15.79 19.74
CA ALA A 248 -14.48 16.85 20.74
C ALA A 248 -13.45 17.96 20.51
N GLY A 249 -13.63 19.09 21.18
CA GLY A 249 -12.74 20.24 21.10
C GLY A 249 -12.97 21.11 19.87
N GLU A 250 -12.05 22.04 19.64
CA GLU A 250 -12.14 23.06 18.58
C GLU A 250 -12.25 22.50 17.15
N ARG A 251 -11.79 21.26 16.91
CA ARG A 251 -11.84 20.64 15.59
C ARG A 251 -13.06 19.75 15.34
N ALA A 252 -13.91 19.55 16.36
CA ALA A 252 -15.09 18.68 16.21
C ALA A 252 -16.08 19.20 15.16
N PHE A 253 -16.14 20.52 14.95
CA PHE A 253 -17.01 21.17 13.96
C PHE A 253 -16.50 21.01 12.51
N THR A 254 -15.29 20.52 12.30
CA THR A 254 -14.74 20.29 10.95
C THR A 254 -15.32 19.03 10.29
N TRP A 255 -16.05 18.23 11.04
CA TRP A 255 -16.81 17.07 10.59
C TRP A 255 -18.30 17.28 10.85
N PRO A 256 -19.18 16.62 10.10
CA PRO A 256 -20.62 16.75 10.33
C PRO A 256 -20.97 16.37 11.78
N PRO A 257 -22.06 16.95 12.34
CA PRO A 257 -22.60 16.46 13.62
C PRO A 257 -22.82 14.95 13.53
N GLU A 258 -22.41 14.22 14.55
CA GLU A 258 -22.58 12.75 14.59
C GLU A 258 -24.08 12.43 14.68
N ARG A 259 -24.61 11.71 13.70
CA ARG A 259 -25.99 11.26 13.61
C ARG A 259 -25.98 9.81 13.19
N ASP A 260 -26.98 9.04 13.61
CA ASP A 260 -27.06 7.62 13.28
C ASP A 260 -27.15 7.38 11.76
N GLU A 261 -27.85 8.27 11.02
CA GLU A 261 -28.03 8.18 9.57
C GLU A 261 -26.78 8.65 8.79
N VAL A 262 -26.02 9.59 9.35
CA VAL A 262 -24.82 10.16 8.75
C VAL A 262 -23.69 10.18 9.78
N PRO A 263 -23.09 9.01 10.08
CA PRO A 263 -21.96 8.94 11.00
C PRO A 263 -20.71 9.55 10.38
N ARG A 264 -19.77 9.96 11.22
CA ARG A 264 -18.44 10.31 10.74
C ARG A 264 -17.71 9.07 10.25
N ALA A 265 -17.10 9.17 9.08
CA ALA A 265 -16.31 8.08 8.48
C ALA A 265 -15.17 8.62 7.63
N GLY A 266 -14.03 7.92 7.62
CA GLY A 266 -12.86 8.31 6.83
C GLY A 266 -11.61 8.60 7.65
N ALA A 267 -10.66 9.29 7.03
CA ALA A 267 -9.34 9.62 7.56
C ALA A 267 -8.56 8.40 8.09
N THR A 268 -8.79 7.23 7.53
CA THR A 268 -8.04 6.01 7.87
C THR A 268 -6.67 6.00 7.18
N THR A 269 -5.83 5.04 7.51
CA THR A 269 -4.51 4.88 6.92
C THR A 269 -4.25 3.42 6.62
N TRP A 270 -3.82 3.14 5.40
CA TRP A 270 -3.72 1.77 4.89
C TRP A 270 -2.35 1.44 4.30
N THR A 271 -1.41 2.40 4.37
CA THR A 271 -0.02 2.24 3.94
C THR A 271 0.95 2.48 5.09
N THR A 272 2.25 2.44 4.81
CA THR A 272 3.29 2.66 5.83
C THR A 272 3.50 4.15 6.15
N TYR A 273 4.39 4.43 7.07
CA TYR A 273 4.64 5.74 7.68
C TYR A 273 6.11 6.13 7.57
N THR A 274 6.38 7.41 7.85
CA THR A 274 7.74 7.92 8.03
C THR A 274 7.89 8.43 9.45
N LEU A 275 8.98 8.09 10.11
CA LEU A 275 9.24 8.45 11.51
C LEU A 275 10.59 9.12 11.66
N ASP A 276 10.62 10.43 11.79
CA ASP A 276 11.81 11.14 12.19
C ASP A 276 12.12 10.88 13.67
N THR A 277 13.12 10.06 13.93
CA THR A 277 13.50 9.64 15.27
C THR A 277 14.14 10.76 16.09
N LEU A 278 14.78 11.73 15.44
CA LEU A 278 15.41 12.88 16.11
C LEU A 278 14.36 13.88 16.55
N ALA A 279 13.42 14.22 15.68
CA ALA A 279 12.29 15.11 15.99
C ALA A 279 11.18 14.39 16.78
N ARG A 280 11.16 13.07 16.80
CA ARG A 280 10.09 12.20 17.35
C ARG A 280 8.75 12.47 16.65
N GLU A 281 8.80 12.63 15.33
CA GLU A 281 7.63 12.94 14.51
C GLU A 281 7.27 11.76 13.63
N LEU A 282 6.03 11.27 13.80
CA LEU A 282 5.43 10.24 12.95
C LEU A 282 4.56 10.92 11.89
N PHE A 283 4.95 10.78 10.62
CA PHE A 283 4.24 11.30 9.46
C PHE A 283 3.31 10.23 8.92
N VAL A 284 2.03 10.48 8.96
CA VAL A 284 0.96 9.54 8.64
C VAL A 284 0.18 10.04 7.43
N PRO A 285 0.23 9.31 6.29
CA PRO A 285 -0.66 9.60 5.17
C PRO A 285 -2.07 9.10 5.49
N THR A 286 -3.07 9.92 5.22
CA THR A 286 -4.46 9.58 5.50
C THR A 286 -5.32 9.53 4.25
N GLY A 287 -6.29 8.65 4.26
CA GLY A 287 -7.26 8.48 3.20
C GLY A 287 -8.41 9.48 3.24
N ASN A 288 -9.35 9.24 2.39
CA ASN A 288 -10.56 10.00 2.15
C ASN A 288 -11.48 10.10 3.37
N SER A 289 -12.49 10.96 3.26
CA SER A 289 -13.70 10.94 4.10
C SER A 289 -14.85 10.26 3.36
N ALA A 290 -15.79 9.64 4.08
CA ALA A 290 -16.95 9.00 3.50
C ALA A 290 -18.26 9.69 3.94
N PRO A 291 -19.32 9.68 3.09
CA PRO A 291 -19.39 9.02 1.78
C PRO A 291 -18.46 9.68 0.75
N LEU A 292 -17.78 8.88 -0.08
CA LEU A 292 -16.70 9.34 -0.96
C LEU A 292 -17.15 10.44 -1.92
N PHE A 293 -18.18 10.13 -2.71
CA PHE A 293 -18.60 10.91 -3.88
C PHE A 293 -19.72 11.92 -3.59
N LEU A 294 -20.18 12.03 -2.34
CA LEU A 294 -21.25 12.94 -1.93
C LEU A 294 -20.78 13.91 -0.83
N PRO A 295 -19.94 14.89 -1.17
CA PRO A 295 -19.42 15.86 -0.20
C PRO A 295 -20.52 16.69 0.48
N SER A 296 -21.66 16.86 -0.17
CA SER A 296 -22.82 17.58 0.42
C SER A 296 -23.43 16.89 1.65
N VAL A 297 -23.20 15.58 1.82
CA VAL A 297 -23.68 14.82 2.98
C VAL A 297 -22.71 14.93 4.17
N ARG A 298 -21.42 15.06 3.89
CA ARG A 298 -20.34 15.14 4.89
C ARG A 298 -19.84 16.56 5.08
N GLU A 299 -20.72 17.46 5.51
CA GLU A 299 -20.41 18.86 5.72
C GLU A 299 -19.14 19.09 6.57
N GLY A 300 -18.46 20.21 6.32
CA GLY A 300 -17.25 20.61 7.02
C GLY A 300 -15.98 20.37 6.19
N SER A 301 -14.84 20.75 6.77
CA SER A 301 -13.53 20.63 6.11
C SER A 301 -12.94 19.23 6.20
N ASN A 302 -13.51 18.31 6.97
CA ASN A 302 -13.09 16.94 7.23
C ASN A 302 -11.59 16.87 7.58
N ASP A 303 -11.20 17.63 8.62
CA ASP A 303 -9.81 17.73 9.03
C ASP A 303 -9.18 16.36 9.25
N HIS A 304 -7.92 16.25 8.90
CA HIS A 304 -7.09 15.06 8.89
C HIS A 304 -7.41 14.01 7.80
N ALA A 305 -8.51 14.13 7.04
CA ALA A 305 -8.65 13.39 5.80
C ALA A 305 -7.77 14.00 4.69
N TYR A 306 -7.37 13.21 3.71
CA TYR A 306 -6.56 13.64 2.54
C TYR A 306 -5.28 14.40 2.92
N SER A 307 -4.62 13.97 3.98
CA SER A 307 -3.60 14.75 4.67
C SER A 307 -2.34 13.96 4.93
N VAL A 308 -1.27 14.68 5.23
CA VAL A 308 -0.14 14.16 6.00
C VAL A 308 -0.30 14.67 7.43
N VAL A 309 -0.64 13.79 8.35
CA VAL A 309 -0.80 14.11 9.77
C VAL A 309 0.50 13.81 10.49
N VAL A 310 1.00 14.77 11.28
CA VAL A 310 2.25 14.63 12.03
C VAL A 310 1.92 14.49 13.52
N LEU A 311 2.32 13.36 14.11
CA LEU A 311 2.11 13.05 15.52
C LEU A 311 3.43 13.02 16.28
N ASP A 312 3.37 13.33 17.58
CA ASP A 312 4.43 12.95 18.52
C ASP A 312 4.47 11.42 18.65
N ALA A 313 5.57 10.81 18.27
CA ALA A 313 5.71 9.36 18.25
C ALA A 313 5.67 8.72 19.66
N ARG A 314 5.99 9.48 20.72
CA ARG A 314 5.97 8.98 22.10
C ARG A 314 4.60 9.15 22.76
N LEU A 315 3.91 10.22 22.45
CA LEU A 315 2.68 10.64 23.13
C LEU A 315 1.42 10.38 22.30
N GLY A 316 1.52 10.20 20.98
CA GLY A 316 0.38 10.09 20.08
C GLY A 316 -0.38 11.40 19.86
N THR A 317 0.11 12.54 20.36
CA THR A 317 -0.53 13.84 20.15
C THR A 317 -0.29 14.35 18.74
N ILE A 318 -1.34 14.82 18.07
CA ILE A 318 -1.25 15.43 16.74
C ILE A 318 -0.59 16.80 16.89
N ARG A 319 0.54 17.00 16.22
CA ARG A 319 1.29 18.27 16.20
C ARG A 319 0.87 19.16 15.04
N GLN A 320 0.71 18.56 13.85
CA GLN A 320 0.37 19.26 12.62
C GLN A 320 -0.47 18.37 11.71
N ALA A 321 -1.17 18.98 10.76
CA ALA A 321 -1.84 18.29 9.67
C ALA A 321 -1.72 19.12 8.39
N HIS A 322 -1.07 18.55 7.37
CA HIS A 322 -0.91 19.18 6.08
C HIS A 322 -1.96 18.62 5.12
N ARG A 323 -3.00 19.38 4.85
CA ARG A 323 -4.06 18.97 3.92
C ARG A 323 -3.55 19.06 2.48
N ILE A 324 -3.54 17.96 1.78
CA ILE A 324 -3.01 17.86 0.41
C ILE A 324 -4.10 18.14 -0.62
N THR A 325 -5.24 17.45 -0.52
CA THR A 325 -6.41 17.60 -1.40
C THR A 325 -7.66 17.94 -0.59
N PRO A 326 -7.75 19.17 -0.04
CA PRO A 326 -8.87 19.55 0.83
C PRO A 326 -10.19 19.49 0.07
N GLY A 327 -11.19 18.80 0.67
CA GLY A 327 -12.54 18.69 0.10
C GLY A 327 -12.66 17.71 -1.06
N ASP A 328 -11.71 16.79 -1.21
CA ASP A 328 -11.74 15.79 -2.26
C ASP A 328 -13.04 14.95 -2.26
N PHE A 329 -13.49 14.60 -3.45
CA PHE A 329 -14.65 13.75 -3.72
C PHE A 329 -14.38 12.72 -4.86
N HIS A 330 -13.09 12.32 -5.03
CA HIS A 330 -12.63 11.43 -6.10
C HIS A 330 -12.01 10.14 -5.57
N ASP A 331 -11.96 9.92 -4.25
CA ASP A 331 -11.19 8.85 -3.62
C ASP A 331 -9.66 9.05 -3.74
N TRP A 332 -9.20 10.30 -3.67
CA TRP A 332 -7.79 10.65 -3.81
C TRP A 332 -7.04 10.62 -2.48
N ASP A 333 -6.86 9.41 -1.97
CA ASP A 333 -6.07 9.15 -0.76
C ASP A 333 -4.62 9.62 -0.87
N MET A 334 -4.03 10.00 0.25
CA MET A 334 -2.58 9.99 0.40
C MET A 334 -2.13 8.53 0.57
N ALA A 335 -1.71 7.92 -0.54
CA ALA A 335 -1.55 6.47 -0.65
C ALA A 335 -0.15 5.98 -0.31
N ALA A 336 0.82 6.86 -0.09
CA ALA A 336 2.21 6.49 0.16
C ALA A 336 2.79 7.22 1.38
N ALA A 337 3.78 6.59 2.03
CA ALA A 337 4.54 7.25 3.10
C ALA A 337 5.19 8.54 2.58
N PRO A 338 5.05 9.67 3.27
CA PRO A 338 5.71 10.91 2.87
C PRO A 338 7.24 10.78 3.00
N LEU A 339 7.99 11.30 2.02
CA LEU A 339 9.46 11.35 2.13
C LEU A 339 9.88 12.62 2.86
N LEU A 340 10.88 12.49 3.71
CA LEU A 340 11.58 13.64 4.29
C LEU A 340 12.85 13.89 3.47
N VAL A 341 12.92 15.05 2.83
CA VAL A 341 14.01 15.41 1.92
C VAL A 341 14.69 16.67 2.43
N ARG A 342 16.01 16.63 2.48
CA ARG A 342 16.82 17.84 2.55
C ARG A 342 17.39 18.12 1.17
N SER A 343 16.94 19.20 0.56
CA SER A 343 17.37 19.59 -0.79
C SER A 343 18.83 20.11 -0.78
N LYS A 344 19.46 20.20 -1.95
CA LYS A 344 20.82 20.76 -2.07
C LYS A 344 20.89 22.21 -1.61
N GLY A 345 19.83 22.99 -1.83
CA GLY A 345 19.68 24.37 -1.32
C GLY A 345 19.41 24.46 0.18
N GLY A 346 19.38 23.33 0.89
CA GLY A 346 19.22 23.27 2.35
C GLY A 346 17.77 23.31 2.83
N GLN A 347 16.78 23.30 1.95
CA GLN A 347 15.36 23.27 2.31
C GLN A 347 14.99 21.92 2.91
N SER A 348 14.20 21.93 3.98
CA SER A 348 13.61 20.73 4.57
C SER A 348 12.20 20.55 4.00
N LEU A 349 11.99 19.49 3.24
CA LEU A 349 10.76 19.23 2.52
C LEU A 349 10.07 17.95 3.02
N VAL A 350 8.75 17.98 3.00
CA VAL A 350 7.88 16.79 3.06
C VAL A 350 7.35 16.56 1.65
N ILE A 351 7.71 15.44 1.04
CA ILE A 351 7.22 15.05 -0.27
C ILE A 351 6.06 14.10 -0.08
N ALA A 352 4.89 14.51 -0.53
CA ALA A 352 3.67 13.71 -0.47
C ALA A 352 3.21 13.36 -1.89
N ALA A 353 2.73 12.14 -2.05
CA ALA A 353 2.18 11.65 -3.30
C ALA A 353 0.98 10.74 -3.03
N GLY A 354 -0.05 10.87 -3.82
CA GLY A 354 -1.30 10.13 -3.64
C GLY A 354 -2.04 9.90 -4.95
N LYS A 355 -3.27 9.46 -4.83
CA LYS A 355 -4.11 9.12 -5.98
C LYS A 355 -4.52 10.34 -6.82
N ASP A 356 -4.33 11.55 -6.32
CA ASP A 356 -4.63 12.80 -7.03
C ASP A 356 -3.73 13.06 -8.25
N GLY A 357 -2.70 12.23 -8.45
CA GLY A 357 -1.80 12.31 -9.60
C GLY A 357 -0.78 13.43 -9.56
N TRP A 358 -0.59 14.05 -8.40
CA TRP A 358 0.41 15.07 -8.18
C TRP A 358 1.49 14.60 -7.20
N LEU A 359 2.70 15.05 -7.44
CA LEU A 359 3.77 15.05 -6.45
C LEU A 359 3.78 16.43 -5.77
N HIS A 360 3.59 16.46 -4.48
CA HIS A 360 3.56 17.69 -3.67
C HIS A 360 4.83 17.82 -2.87
N ALA A 361 5.45 18.99 -2.90
CA ALA A 361 6.52 19.36 -1.98
C ALA A 361 6.01 20.43 -1.01
N LEU A 362 6.13 20.14 0.27
CA LEU A 362 5.75 21.05 1.35
C LEU A 362 7.00 21.46 2.11
N ASP A 363 7.10 22.73 2.49
CA ASP A 363 8.05 23.15 3.51
C ASP A 363 7.70 22.45 4.82
N ARG A 364 8.66 21.74 5.39
CA ARG A 364 8.42 20.89 6.56
C ARG A 364 7.95 21.67 7.79
N ALA A 365 8.46 22.88 7.99
CA ALA A 365 8.18 23.67 9.19
C ALA A 365 6.81 24.32 9.12
N SER A 366 6.46 24.91 7.98
CA SER A 366 5.23 25.69 7.80
C SER A 366 4.07 24.90 7.20
N GLY A 367 4.35 23.76 6.54
CA GLY A 367 3.37 23.03 5.74
C GLY A 367 2.97 23.73 4.45
N ARG A 368 3.62 24.87 4.11
CA ARG A 368 3.34 25.60 2.88
C ARG A 368 3.77 24.80 1.67
N ARG A 369 2.87 24.65 0.68
CA ARG A 369 3.20 24.01 -0.58
C ARG A 369 4.22 24.85 -1.35
N MET A 370 5.38 24.27 -1.64
CA MET A 370 6.47 24.89 -2.41
C MET A 370 6.21 24.74 -3.89
N TYR A 371 5.85 23.52 -4.31
CA TYR A 371 5.43 23.20 -5.67
C TYR A 371 4.51 21.96 -5.68
N ARG A 372 3.86 21.74 -6.81
CA ARG A 372 3.25 20.46 -7.17
C ARG A 372 3.56 20.14 -8.64
N THR A 373 3.79 18.89 -8.94
CA THR A 373 4.15 18.40 -10.28
C THR A 373 3.18 17.32 -10.70
N ALA A 374 2.50 17.49 -11.83
CA ALA A 374 1.61 16.47 -12.38
C ALA A 374 2.44 15.27 -12.87
N ILE A 375 2.12 14.08 -12.40
CA ILE A 375 2.82 12.84 -12.73
C ILE A 375 1.94 11.86 -13.53
N THR A 376 0.66 12.19 -13.69
CA THR A 376 -0.31 11.48 -14.53
C THR A 376 -1.12 12.50 -15.34
N THR A 377 -2.06 12.01 -16.15
CA THR A 377 -3.09 12.84 -16.78
C THR A 377 -4.02 13.43 -15.70
N ILE A 378 -4.30 14.71 -15.76
CA ILE A 378 -5.24 15.43 -14.91
C ILE A 378 -6.36 15.98 -15.78
N GLU A 379 -7.56 15.41 -15.64
CA GLU A 379 -8.76 15.81 -16.39
C GLU A 379 -9.96 15.87 -15.46
N ASN A 380 -10.79 16.91 -15.60
CA ASN A 380 -12.04 17.08 -14.87
C ASN A 380 -11.91 17.02 -13.34
N ALA A 381 -10.73 17.35 -12.80
CA ALA A 381 -10.43 17.31 -11.37
C ALA A 381 -11.34 18.21 -10.51
N GLU A 382 -11.92 19.25 -11.10
CA GLU A 382 -12.83 20.18 -10.43
C GLU A 382 -14.29 19.99 -10.89
N ALA A 383 -14.54 19.05 -11.82
CA ALA A 383 -15.88 18.85 -12.36
C ALA A 383 -16.80 18.18 -11.32
N PRO A 384 -18.01 18.67 -11.10
CA PRO A 384 -18.94 18.03 -10.16
C PRO A 384 -19.32 16.64 -10.65
N LEU A 385 -19.43 15.70 -9.72
CA LEU A 385 -19.97 14.37 -10.03
C LEU A 385 -21.49 14.46 -10.21
N THR A 386 -22.01 13.78 -11.24
CA THR A 386 -23.42 13.85 -11.63
C THR A 386 -24.08 12.48 -11.67
N ALA A 387 -25.40 12.45 -11.69
CA ALA A 387 -26.19 11.22 -11.84
C ALA A 387 -26.02 10.59 -13.24
N GLU A 388 -25.73 11.39 -14.26
CA GLU A 388 -25.48 10.94 -15.63
C GLU A 388 -24.09 10.30 -15.75
N GLY A 389 -23.16 10.70 -14.87
CA GLY A 389 -21.78 10.22 -14.82
C GLY A 389 -20.78 11.29 -15.21
N THR A 390 -19.75 11.43 -14.38
CA THR A 390 -18.60 12.32 -14.64
C THR A 390 -17.34 11.47 -14.73
N ARG A 391 -16.64 11.57 -15.87
CA ARG A 391 -15.33 10.94 -16.07
C ARG A 391 -14.25 11.92 -15.60
N PHE A 392 -13.31 11.43 -14.80
CA PHE A 392 -12.17 12.22 -14.32
C PHE A 392 -10.86 11.41 -14.33
N CYS A 393 -9.74 12.12 -14.38
CA CYS A 393 -8.39 11.57 -14.33
C CYS A 393 -7.53 12.37 -13.35
N PRO A 394 -6.68 11.69 -12.56
CA PRO A 394 -6.65 10.24 -12.39
C PRO A 394 -7.93 9.71 -11.76
N GLY A 395 -8.26 8.46 -12.03
CA GLY A 395 -9.41 7.80 -11.43
C GLY A 395 -9.13 7.29 -10.01
N VAL A 396 -10.09 6.62 -9.41
CA VAL A 396 -10.01 6.06 -8.03
C VAL A 396 -8.85 5.07 -7.81
N GLN A 397 -8.28 4.55 -8.88
CA GLN A 397 -7.12 3.66 -8.87
C GLN A 397 -5.95 4.26 -9.67
N GLY A 398 -5.95 5.57 -9.80
CA GLY A 398 -4.92 6.32 -10.48
C GLY A 398 -3.92 6.97 -9.53
N GLY A 399 -3.02 7.77 -10.07
CA GLY A 399 -2.03 8.51 -9.29
C GLY A 399 -0.90 7.64 -8.75
N VAL A 400 -0.47 7.92 -7.53
CA VAL A 400 0.54 7.14 -6.80
C VAL A 400 -0.15 6.23 -5.82
N GLU A 401 0.27 4.98 -5.82
CA GLU A 401 -0.23 3.93 -4.94
C GLU A 401 0.76 3.66 -3.79
N TRP A 402 0.60 2.59 -3.05
CA TRP A 402 1.24 2.28 -1.76
C TRP A 402 2.76 2.28 -1.71
N ASN A 403 3.46 2.08 -2.83
CA ASN A 403 4.92 2.00 -2.82
C ASN A 403 5.62 3.36 -2.79
N GLY A 404 4.96 4.42 -3.24
CA GLY A 404 5.46 5.78 -3.17
C GLY A 404 6.74 6.08 -3.99
N PRO A 405 7.21 7.33 -3.89
CA PRO A 405 8.41 7.76 -4.59
C PRO A 405 9.72 7.32 -3.92
N SER A 406 10.83 7.49 -4.64
CA SER A 406 12.22 7.35 -4.16
C SER A 406 12.96 8.66 -4.35
N TYR A 407 14.01 8.92 -3.56
CA TYR A 407 14.85 10.12 -3.66
C TYR A 407 16.32 9.76 -3.73
N ASP A 408 17.01 10.30 -4.74
CA ASP A 408 18.48 10.23 -4.87
C ASP A 408 19.10 11.54 -4.38
N PRO A 409 19.74 11.57 -3.21
CA PRO A 409 20.30 12.78 -2.64
C PRO A 409 21.49 13.33 -3.43
N ALA A 410 22.25 12.46 -4.10
CA ALA A 410 23.41 12.88 -4.87
C ALA A 410 23.00 13.65 -6.15
N ARG A 411 21.86 13.26 -6.74
CA ARG A 411 21.30 13.89 -7.94
C ARG A 411 20.25 14.94 -7.64
N SER A 412 19.70 14.97 -6.41
CA SER A 412 18.54 15.78 -6.02
C SER A 412 17.31 15.43 -6.87
N LEU A 413 17.11 14.15 -7.18
CA LEU A 413 16.02 13.68 -8.01
C LEU A 413 15.05 12.79 -7.22
N LEU A 414 13.76 13.08 -7.38
CA LEU A 414 12.66 12.24 -6.95
C LEU A 414 12.23 11.35 -8.13
N PHE A 415 12.05 10.05 -7.88
CA PHE A 415 11.56 9.10 -8.89
C PHE A 415 10.21 8.58 -8.44
N VAL A 416 9.20 8.69 -9.32
CA VAL A 416 7.81 8.37 -8.99
C VAL A 416 7.25 7.41 -10.03
N GLY A 417 6.81 6.24 -9.58
CA GLY A 417 5.97 5.34 -10.37
C GLY A 417 4.50 5.74 -10.22
N ALA A 418 3.75 5.77 -11.31
CA ALA A 418 2.37 6.23 -11.29
C ALA A 418 1.45 5.37 -12.18
N VAL A 419 0.15 5.44 -11.85
CA VAL A 419 -0.96 4.84 -12.58
C VAL A 419 -1.72 5.93 -13.31
N ASP A 420 -1.73 5.88 -14.63
CA ASP A 420 -2.49 6.79 -15.47
C ASP A 420 -3.73 6.06 -16.01
N TRP A 421 -4.81 6.15 -15.25
CA TRP A 421 -6.06 5.45 -15.53
C TRP A 421 -7.23 6.24 -14.96
N CYS A 422 -8.29 6.41 -15.73
CA CYS A 422 -9.40 7.29 -15.39
C CYS A 422 -10.64 6.49 -14.95
N THR A 423 -11.53 7.16 -14.23
CA THR A 423 -12.79 6.57 -13.72
C THR A 423 -13.96 7.43 -14.13
N THR A 424 -15.11 6.81 -14.39
CA THR A 424 -16.42 7.46 -14.47
C THR A 424 -17.24 7.10 -13.25
N VAL A 425 -17.72 8.10 -12.52
CA VAL A 425 -18.57 7.93 -11.34
C VAL A 425 -19.95 8.53 -11.63
N ARG A 426 -20.99 7.76 -11.29
CA ARG A 426 -22.38 8.22 -11.23
C ARG A 426 -22.79 8.28 -9.77
N VAL A 427 -23.30 9.41 -9.34
CA VAL A 427 -23.73 9.58 -7.95
C VAL A 427 -25.22 9.39 -7.79
N GLN A 428 -25.62 8.79 -6.67
CA GLN A 428 -27.03 8.69 -6.28
C GLN A 428 -27.53 9.99 -5.65
N PRO A 429 -28.83 10.25 -5.62
CA PRO A 429 -29.40 11.35 -4.87
C PRO A 429 -29.02 11.24 -3.37
N PRO A 430 -28.62 12.32 -2.69
CA PRO A 430 -28.29 12.27 -1.26
C PRO A 430 -29.39 11.68 -0.36
N ALA A 431 -30.66 11.87 -0.74
CA ALA A 431 -31.82 11.34 -0.01
C ALA A 431 -31.96 9.80 -0.09
N GLU A 432 -31.29 9.16 -1.07
CA GLU A 432 -31.31 7.72 -1.26
C GLU A 432 -30.08 7.02 -0.67
N LEU A 433 -29.17 7.81 -0.05
CA LEU A 433 -27.96 7.29 0.52
C LEU A 433 -28.24 6.48 1.79
N GLU A 434 -28.06 5.18 1.70
CA GLU A 434 -28.13 4.27 2.82
C GLU A 434 -26.74 3.79 3.23
N GLY A 435 -26.50 3.76 4.54
CA GLY A 435 -25.26 3.22 5.12
C GLY A 435 -25.49 1.87 5.79
N LYS A 436 -24.54 0.94 5.60
CA LYS A 436 -24.58 -0.37 6.23
C LYS A 436 -23.23 -0.74 6.81
N LYS A 437 -23.22 -1.14 8.09
CA LYS A 437 -22.02 -1.57 8.80
C LYS A 437 -21.23 -2.62 8.00
N GLY A 438 -19.92 -2.39 7.83
CA GLY A 438 -19.00 -3.29 7.13
C GLY A 438 -19.09 -3.25 5.60
N ILE A 439 -19.80 -2.29 5.03
CA ILE A 439 -19.98 -2.12 3.58
C ILE A 439 -19.44 -0.75 3.17
N PRO A 440 -18.79 -0.63 1.99
CA PRO A 440 -18.36 0.66 1.45
C PRO A 440 -19.53 1.63 1.29
N TRP A 441 -19.34 2.84 1.79
CA TRP A 441 -20.31 3.94 1.79
C TRP A 441 -19.82 5.05 0.88
N THR A 442 -19.97 4.82 -0.41
CA THR A 442 -19.33 5.68 -1.42
C THR A 442 -20.25 6.78 -1.94
N GLY A 443 -21.56 6.55 -2.00
CA GLY A 443 -22.50 7.44 -2.67
C GLY A 443 -22.57 7.21 -4.19
N SER A 444 -21.96 6.14 -4.70
CA SER A 444 -22.14 5.71 -6.08
C SER A 444 -23.55 5.20 -6.32
N ALA A 445 -24.13 5.54 -7.49
CA ALA A 445 -25.38 4.96 -7.95
C ALA A 445 -25.23 3.51 -8.42
N GLU A 446 -24.01 3.05 -8.66
CA GLU A 446 -23.70 1.71 -9.16
C GLU A 446 -23.29 0.78 -8.01
N LEU A 447 -24.24 0.03 -7.49
CA LEU A 447 -23.98 -0.88 -6.35
C LEU A 447 -22.97 -1.99 -6.65
N THR A 448 -22.80 -2.37 -7.90
CA THR A 448 -21.85 -3.39 -8.36
C THR A 448 -20.46 -2.82 -8.62
N GLU A 449 -20.35 -1.52 -8.81
CA GLU A 449 -19.12 -0.76 -9.03
C GLU A 449 -19.09 0.44 -8.06
N PRO A 450 -19.04 0.18 -6.73
CA PRO A 450 -19.21 1.24 -5.73
C PRO A 450 -18.12 2.32 -5.77
N PHE A 451 -16.98 2.03 -6.40
CA PHE A 451 -15.89 2.99 -6.63
C PHE A 451 -15.90 3.57 -8.07
N GLY A 452 -17.03 3.44 -8.79
CA GLY A 452 -17.14 3.89 -10.17
C GLY A 452 -16.52 2.93 -11.18
N LYS A 453 -16.72 3.24 -12.44
CA LYS A 453 -16.30 2.42 -13.57
C LYS A 453 -14.99 2.92 -14.13
N MET A 454 -13.94 2.12 -14.02
CA MET A 454 -12.64 2.42 -14.65
C MET A 454 -12.76 2.38 -16.18
N ASP A 455 -11.99 3.21 -16.87
CA ASP A 455 -11.81 3.10 -18.31
C ASP A 455 -11.35 1.69 -18.72
N PRO A 456 -11.55 1.27 -19.99
CA PRO A 456 -11.00 0.00 -20.49
C PRO A 456 -9.50 -0.14 -20.16
N LYS A 457 -9.08 -1.35 -19.74
CA LYS A 457 -7.71 -1.63 -19.29
C LYS A 457 -6.65 -1.29 -20.34
N GLU A 458 -7.00 -1.36 -21.60
CA GLU A 458 -6.15 -1.03 -22.75
C GLU A 458 -5.77 0.47 -22.78
N ARG A 459 -6.51 1.32 -22.07
CA ARG A 459 -6.22 2.74 -21.90
C ARG A 459 -5.33 3.03 -20.69
N ALA A 460 -5.22 2.10 -19.76
CA ALA A 460 -4.38 2.28 -18.60
C ALA A 460 -2.90 2.30 -18.97
N ARG A 461 -2.13 3.22 -18.39
CA ARG A 461 -0.70 3.43 -18.61
C ARG A 461 0.01 3.57 -17.27
N GLY A 462 1.31 3.43 -17.31
CA GLY A 462 2.19 3.76 -16.20
C GLY A 462 3.19 4.83 -16.61
N TRP A 463 3.65 5.59 -15.63
CA TRP A 463 4.73 6.54 -15.80
C TRP A 463 5.79 6.31 -14.74
N LEU A 464 7.05 6.32 -15.13
CA LEU A 464 8.17 6.57 -14.24
C LEU A 464 8.69 7.98 -14.54
N THR A 465 8.56 8.87 -13.57
CA THR A 465 8.90 10.29 -13.73
C THR A 465 10.03 10.65 -12.78
N ALA A 466 11.07 11.31 -13.29
CA ALA A 466 12.09 11.96 -12.48
C ALA A 466 11.78 13.44 -12.34
N VAL A 467 11.73 13.91 -11.10
CA VAL A 467 11.42 15.30 -10.75
C VAL A 467 12.57 15.88 -9.95
N ASP A 468 13.01 17.07 -10.30
CA ASP A 468 13.97 17.82 -9.52
C ASP A 468 13.38 18.20 -8.15
N ALA A 469 14.05 17.82 -7.08
CA ALA A 469 13.51 18.00 -5.73
C ALA A 469 13.47 19.46 -5.26
N GLU A 470 14.22 20.37 -5.89
CA GLU A 470 14.22 21.80 -5.54
C GLU A 470 13.16 22.58 -6.29
N SER A 471 13.10 22.38 -7.63
CA SER A 471 12.23 23.17 -8.51
C SER A 471 10.86 22.52 -8.76
N GLY A 472 10.76 21.21 -8.62
CA GLY A 472 9.59 20.46 -9.06
C GLY A 472 9.54 20.22 -10.57
N GLU A 473 10.59 20.57 -11.32
CA GLU A 473 10.63 20.35 -12.77
C GLU A 473 10.80 18.87 -13.12
N VAL A 474 10.04 18.41 -14.11
CA VAL A 474 10.23 17.08 -14.69
C VAL A 474 11.53 17.05 -15.48
N ARG A 475 12.49 16.24 -15.06
CA ARG A 475 13.77 16.05 -15.76
C ARG A 475 13.64 15.06 -16.92
N TRP A 476 12.92 13.97 -16.67
CA TRP A 476 12.56 13.00 -17.70
C TRP A 476 11.32 12.21 -17.29
N ARG A 477 10.68 11.59 -18.26
CA ARG A 477 9.52 10.72 -18.06
C ARG A 477 9.60 9.53 -19.00
N MET A 478 9.42 8.33 -18.46
CA MET A 478 9.33 7.07 -19.20
C MET A 478 7.90 6.53 -19.11
N GLN A 479 7.29 6.27 -20.25
CA GLN A 479 5.98 5.60 -20.29
C GLN A 479 6.16 4.09 -20.21
N ALA A 480 5.41 3.44 -19.33
CA ALA A 480 5.27 1.99 -19.27
C ALA A 480 3.96 1.55 -19.94
N ALA A 481 3.95 0.34 -20.49
CA ALA A 481 2.78 -0.22 -21.17
C ALA A 481 1.60 -0.48 -20.23
N THR A 482 1.87 -0.65 -18.94
CA THR A 482 0.88 -0.85 -17.88
C THR A 482 1.25 -0.01 -16.67
N PRO A 483 0.32 0.23 -15.74
CA PRO A 483 0.59 0.93 -14.50
C PRO A 483 1.82 0.47 -13.74
N LEU A 484 2.49 1.42 -13.10
CA LEU A 484 3.62 1.19 -12.22
C LEU A 484 3.17 1.35 -10.77
N VAL A 485 2.83 0.23 -10.13
CA VAL A 485 2.47 0.16 -8.71
C VAL A 485 3.55 -0.52 -7.87
N ALA A 486 4.56 -1.10 -8.51
CA ALA A 486 5.71 -1.70 -7.84
C ALA A 486 6.60 -0.66 -7.16
N GLY A 487 7.43 -1.11 -6.22
CA GLY A 487 8.41 -0.25 -5.58
C GLY A 487 9.36 0.40 -6.58
N VAL A 488 9.61 1.69 -6.37
CA VAL A 488 10.66 2.45 -7.08
C VAL A 488 11.85 2.58 -6.14
N THR A 489 13.02 2.11 -6.54
CA THR A 489 14.21 2.06 -5.69
C THR A 489 15.40 2.66 -6.42
N SER A 490 15.92 3.78 -5.90
CA SER A 490 17.14 4.40 -6.42
C SER A 490 18.39 3.87 -5.73
N THR A 491 19.53 3.95 -6.39
CA THR A 491 20.82 3.53 -5.85
C THR A 491 21.88 4.62 -6.01
N ALA A 492 22.86 4.63 -5.13
CA ALA A 492 24.00 5.54 -5.21
C ALA A 492 24.83 5.35 -6.50
N SER A 493 24.78 4.16 -7.09
CA SER A 493 25.41 3.86 -8.40
C SER A 493 24.75 4.57 -9.57
N GLY A 494 23.54 5.16 -9.41
CA GLY A 494 22.81 5.85 -10.45
C GLY A 494 21.82 5.00 -11.24
N LEU A 495 21.29 3.97 -10.61
CA LEU A 495 20.20 3.15 -11.15
C LEU A 495 18.90 3.45 -10.42
N VAL A 496 17.78 3.28 -11.13
CA VAL A 496 16.43 3.20 -10.56
C VAL A 496 15.81 1.87 -10.98
N PHE A 497 15.48 1.04 -10.00
CA PHE A 497 14.77 -0.23 -10.20
C PHE A 497 13.27 -0.04 -9.99
N THR A 498 12.47 -0.67 -10.84
CA THR A 498 11.02 -0.78 -10.70
C THR A 498 10.49 -1.98 -11.49
N ALA A 499 9.17 -2.18 -11.49
CA ALA A 499 8.54 -3.21 -12.31
C ALA A 499 7.11 -2.83 -12.70
N ASP A 500 6.56 -3.49 -13.73
CA ASP A 500 5.22 -3.27 -14.22
C ASP A 500 4.26 -4.45 -13.96
N LEU A 501 2.98 -4.27 -14.30
CA LEU A 501 1.95 -5.30 -14.15
C LEU A 501 1.98 -6.38 -15.23
N LEU A 502 2.87 -6.29 -16.22
CA LEU A 502 3.20 -7.38 -17.14
C LEU A 502 4.28 -8.31 -16.57
N GLY A 503 4.87 -7.94 -15.44
CA GLY A 503 5.93 -8.69 -14.78
C GLY A 503 7.34 -8.31 -15.26
N ASN A 504 7.49 -7.19 -15.98
CA ASN A 504 8.78 -6.70 -16.38
C ASN A 504 9.46 -5.97 -15.23
N VAL A 505 10.53 -6.54 -14.71
CA VAL A 505 11.47 -5.85 -13.81
C VAL A 505 12.42 -5.04 -14.67
N MET A 506 12.59 -3.78 -14.35
CA MET A 506 13.37 -2.81 -15.13
C MET A 506 14.41 -2.12 -14.25
N ALA A 507 15.56 -1.82 -14.84
CA ALA A 507 16.50 -0.85 -14.30
C ALA A 507 16.73 0.26 -15.33
N VAL A 508 16.63 1.50 -14.89
CA VAL A 508 16.87 2.67 -15.75
C VAL A 508 18.01 3.50 -15.19
N ASP A 509 18.69 4.21 -16.08
CA ASP A 509 19.67 5.23 -15.72
C ASP A 509 18.98 6.40 -15.01
N ALA A 510 19.40 6.70 -13.80
CA ALA A 510 18.76 7.71 -12.95
C ALA A 510 18.78 9.12 -13.54
N SER A 511 19.77 9.44 -14.35
CA SER A 511 19.96 10.79 -14.93
C SER A 511 19.15 11.00 -16.21
N THR A 512 18.91 9.92 -16.98
CA THR A 512 18.33 10.01 -18.33
C THR A 512 17.00 9.29 -18.52
N GLY A 513 16.65 8.38 -17.62
CA GLY A 513 15.48 7.51 -17.75
C GLY A 513 15.65 6.40 -18.81
N ARG A 514 16.85 6.26 -19.41
CA ARG A 514 17.12 5.22 -20.39
C ARG A 514 17.09 3.85 -19.73
N GLU A 515 16.30 2.92 -20.27
CA GLU A 515 16.26 1.55 -19.80
C GLU A 515 17.58 0.82 -20.12
N LEU A 516 18.15 0.20 -19.10
CA LEU A 516 19.43 -0.52 -19.16
C LEU A 516 19.27 -2.03 -18.95
N PHE A 517 18.17 -2.43 -18.32
CA PHE A 517 17.88 -3.84 -18.02
C PHE A 517 16.39 -4.07 -18.02
N ARG A 518 15.97 -5.22 -18.55
CA ARG A 518 14.61 -5.74 -18.48
C ARG A 518 14.63 -7.25 -18.32
N HIS A 519 13.80 -7.77 -17.40
CA HIS A 519 13.56 -9.20 -17.25
C HIS A 519 12.10 -9.43 -16.89
N ASN A 520 11.45 -10.38 -17.57
CA ASN A 520 10.05 -10.71 -17.29
C ASN A 520 9.96 -11.86 -16.29
N THR A 521 9.32 -11.64 -15.15
CA THR A 521 9.09 -12.66 -14.12
C THR A 521 7.95 -13.61 -14.45
N GLY A 522 7.17 -13.33 -15.50
CA GLY A 522 5.98 -14.08 -15.87
C GLY A 522 4.73 -13.75 -15.06
N GLN A 523 4.81 -12.82 -14.10
CA GLN A 523 3.72 -12.47 -13.19
C GLN A 523 3.70 -10.98 -12.89
N PRO A 524 2.50 -10.36 -12.65
CA PRO A 524 2.40 -8.96 -12.27
C PRO A 524 3.24 -8.64 -11.04
N VAL A 525 3.86 -7.46 -11.02
CA VAL A 525 4.58 -6.97 -9.85
C VAL A 525 3.84 -5.78 -9.24
N GLY A 526 3.31 -5.97 -8.04
CA GLY A 526 2.68 -4.93 -7.21
C GLY A 526 3.39 -4.75 -5.87
N GLY A 527 4.37 -5.60 -5.57
CA GLY A 527 5.16 -5.58 -4.35
C GLY A 527 6.41 -4.70 -4.42
N GLY A 528 7.21 -4.75 -3.38
CA GLY A 528 8.48 -4.02 -3.31
C GLY A 528 9.52 -4.55 -4.29
N VAL A 529 10.34 -3.63 -4.80
CA VAL A 529 11.61 -3.90 -5.46
C VAL A 529 12.68 -3.35 -4.54
N ILE A 530 13.60 -4.20 -4.08
CA ILE A 530 14.60 -3.85 -3.07
C ILE A 530 15.99 -4.30 -3.50
N THR A 531 17.03 -3.69 -2.93
CA THR A 531 18.42 -4.15 -3.12
C THR A 531 19.15 -4.21 -1.80
N TYR A 532 19.99 -5.23 -1.64
CA TYR A 532 20.68 -5.55 -0.38
C TYR A 532 21.93 -6.39 -0.66
N VAL A 533 22.74 -6.67 0.36
CA VAL A 533 23.90 -7.56 0.29
C VAL A 533 23.58 -8.88 1.00
N ALA A 534 23.78 -10.00 0.31
CA ALA A 534 23.79 -11.32 0.91
C ALA A 534 24.79 -12.23 0.17
N GLY A 535 25.42 -13.17 0.89
CA GLY A 535 26.47 -14.01 0.31
C GLY A 535 27.66 -13.21 -0.26
N GLY A 536 27.96 -12.03 0.30
CA GLY A 536 29.07 -11.19 -0.10
C GLY A 536 28.88 -10.42 -1.41
N ARG A 537 27.66 -10.32 -1.95
CA ARG A 537 27.35 -9.62 -3.21
C ARG A 537 26.04 -8.84 -3.13
N GLN A 538 25.94 -7.79 -3.92
CA GLN A 538 24.69 -7.01 -4.06
C GLN A 538 23.65 -7.82 -4.86
N LEU A 539 22.45 -7.88 -4.32
CA LEU A 539 21.28 -8.56 -4.92
C LEU A 539 20.11 -7.59 -5.06
N VAL A 540 19.20 -7.93 -5.97
CA VAL A 540 17.92 -7.21 -6.15
C VAL A 540 16.79 -8.24 -6.01
N ALA A 541 15.88 -8.02 -5.05
CA ALA A 541 14.71 -8.88 -4.87
C ALA A 541 13.42 -8.18 -5.29
N VAL A 542 12.52 -8.97 -5.89
CA VAL A 542 11.22 -8.53 -6.39
C VAL A 542 10.14 -9.48 -5.91
N ALA A 543 9.12 -8.95 -5.23
CA ALA A 543 7.93 -9.70 -4.86
C ALA A 543 6.88 -9.60 -5.96
N SER A 544 6.54 -10.71 -6.60
CA SER A 544 5.57 -10.78 -7.69
C SER A 544 4.45 -11.79 -7.41
N GLY A 545 3.32 -11.63 -8.08
CA GLY A 545 2.14 -12.48 -7.95
C GLY A 545 0.86 -11.76 -8.31
N LEU A 546 -0.25 -12.32 -7.91
CA LEU A 546 -1.56 -11.76 -8.16
C LEU A 546 -1.67 -10.34 -7.58
N HIS A 547 -2.25 -9.44 -8.34
CA HIS A 547 -2.59 -8.09 -7.89
C HIS A 547 -3.98 -8.06 -7.23
N ALA A 548 -4.28 -6.97 -6.50
CA ALA A 548 -5.55 -6.80 -5.80
C ALA A 548 -6.78 -6.95 -6.73
N PRO A 549 -7.85 -7.61 -6.26
CA PRO A 549 -8.97 -8.04 -7.12
C PRO A 549 -9.74 -6.90 -7.80
N LEU A 550 -9.73 -5.69 -7.27
CA LEU A 550 -10.48 -4.57 -7.84
C LEU A 550 -9.80 -3.93 -9.07
N THR A 551 -8.51 -4.18 -9.29
CA THR A 551 -7.74 -3.36 -10.21
C THR A 551 -7.30 -4.07 -11.49
N TRP A 552 -6.57 -5.14 -11.38
CA TRP A 552 -5.78 -5.64 -12.50
C TRP A 552 -5.92 -7.13 -12.71
N GLN A 553 -7.11 -7.69 -12.50
CA GLN A 553 -7.28 -9.13 -12.60
C GLN A 553 -6.73 -9.68 -13.92
N ARG A 554 -5.63 -10.37 -13.81
CA ARG A 554 -5.18 -11.41 -14.73
C ARG A 554 -5.35 -12.76 -14.05
N GLU A 555 -5.22 -13.83 -14.81
CA GLU A 555 -5.26 -15.19 -14.27
C GLU A 555 -4.37 -15.29 -13.03
N SER A 556 -4.92 -15.89 -11.97
CA SER A 556 -4.22 -15.99 -10.70
C SER A 556 -2.98 -16.89 -10.83
N ALA A 557 -1.81 -16.31 -10.70
CA ALA A 557 -0.56 -17.03 -10.60
C ALA A 557 -0.10 -17.10 -9.13
N PRO A 558 0.63 -18.15 -8.72
CA PRO A 558 1.22 -18.22 -7.38
C PRO A 558 2.20 -17.08 -7.14
N ALA A 559 2.13 -16.49 -5.95
CA ALA A 559 3.09 -15.46 -5.54
C ALA A 559 4.51 -16.04 -5.44
N LYS A 560 5.50 -15.22 -5.79
CA LYS A 560 6.92 -15.60 -5.71
C LYS A 560 7.83 -14.42 -5.42
N VAL A 561 9.02 -14.71 -4.95
CA VAL A 561 10.14 -13.76 -4.85
C VAL A 561 11.21 -14.18 -5.85
N VAL A 562 11.62 -13.26 -6.71
CA VAL A 562 12.72 -13.46 -7.66
C VAL A 562 13.89 -12.60 -7.21
N VAL A 563 15.06 -13.22 -7.04
CA VAL A 563 16.29 -12.53 -6.64
C VAL A 563 17.26 -12.52 -7.81
N PHE A 564 17.77 -11.34 -8.13
CA PHE A 564 18.73 -11.11 -9.22
C PHE A 564 20.10 -10.77 -8.65
N GLY A 565 21.16 -11.16 -9.34
CA GLY A 565 22.54 -10.82 -9.04
C GLY A 565 23.41 -10.80 -10.28
N LEU A 566 24.60 -10.20 -10.18
CA LEU A 566 25.65 -10.34 -11.18
C LEU A 566 26.19 -11.79 -11.10
N ARG A 567 26.60 -12.34 -12.25
CA ARG A 567 27.24 -13.66 -12.33
C ARG A 567 28.68 -13.61 -11.85
#